data_35b0d4e8c7122e0559be50ef2032c9c2
#
_entry.id   35b0d4e8c7122e0559be50ef2032c9c2
#
_cell.length_a   1.000
_cell.length_b   1.000
_cell.length_c   1.000
_cell.angle_alpha   90.00
_cell.angle_beta   90.00
_cell.angle_gamma   90.00
#
_symmetry.space_group_name_H-M   'P 1'
#
loop_
_entity.id
_entity.type
_entity.pdbx_description
1 polymer ?
#
loop_
_entity_poly.entity_id
_entity_poly.type
_entity_poly.pdbx_seq_one_letter_code
_entity_poly.pdbx_strand_id
1 'polypeptide(L)'
;MLSALPTFAADNEIYVDQSGATANIDLEQLGNSNIIGGLNSVAGTLTALDLDGLNLTLDINQIGDTNKFLGDILGDSITGFFEFDGDSNTFTIQGDPTNTYGIDSSDFNVDVTGSSNDFTLDVGTSALAGTLDLDWIINGDSNTFDFDINYDGATNYVDVDGDSNTVNFTGSGYADGYFYLDHTGNSRTFNIIQSSTLVSDWLQINSTGNSGTICVTQNDGGTSTSC
;
A
#
# COMPACT_ATOMS: atom_id res chain seq x y z
N MET A 1 -33.12 6.98 -37.80
CA MET A 1 -32.60 5.93 -36.91
C MET A 1 -31.68 6.64 -35.92
N LEU A 2 -32.10 6.83 -34.68
CA LEU A 2 -31.28 7.39 -33.65
C LEU A 2 -30.50 6.22 -33.04
N SER A 3 -29.21 6.14 -33.32
CA SER A 3 -28.33 5.19 -32.61
C SER A 3 -28.11 5.74 -31.23
N ALA A 4 -28.69 5.12 -30.22
CA ALA A 4 -28.29 5.34 -28.85
C ALA A 4 -26.90 4.75 -28.73
N LEU A 5 -25.89 5.59 -28.58
CA LEU A 5 -24.58 5.17 -28.12
C LEU A 5 -24.77 4.64 -26.69
N PRO A 6 -24.17 3.50 -26.34
CA PRO A 6 -24.14 3.09 -24.96
C PRO A 6 -23.45 4.21 -24.17
N THR A 7 -24.16 4.84 -23.26
CA THR A 7 -23.56 5.64 -22.23
C THR A 7 -22.88 4.64 -21.31
N PHE A 8 -21.57 4.49 -21.43
CA PHE A 8 -20.80 3.86 -20.38
C PHE A 8 -21.06 4.70 -19.14
N ALA A 9 -21.44 4.05 -18.06
CA ALA A 9 -21.47 4.71 -16.77
C ALA A 9 -20.05 5.22 -16.52
N ALA A 10 -19.88 6.52 -16.48
CA ALA A 10 -18.64 7.12 -16.03
C ALA A 10 -18.58 6.89 -14.52
N ASP A 11 -17.45 6.42 -14.05
CA ASP A 11 -17.06 6.30 -12.64
C ASP A 11 -18.05 5.48 -11.79
N ASN A 12 -17.72 4.23 -11.53
CA ASN A 12 -18.40 3.44 -10.52
C ASN A 12 -17.77 3.72 -9.16
N GLU A 13 -18.60 3.90 -8.15
CA GLU A 13 -18.15 4.10 -6.78
C GLU A 13 -18.63 2.95 -5.92
N ILE A 14 -17.72 2.42 -5.10
CA ILE A 14 -18.05 1.44 -4.05
C ILE A 14 -17.59 2.02 -2.71
N TYR A 15 -18.53 2.15 -1.79
CA TYR A 15 -18.25 2.55 -0.42
C TYR A 15 -18.77 1.46 0.53
N VAL A 16 -17.91 1.03 1.44
CA VAL A 16 -18.24 0.10 2.49
C VAL A 16 -17.82 0.68 3.82
N ASP A 17 -18.71 0.67 4.76
CA ASP A 17 -18.50 0.97 6.17
C ASP A 17 -18.81 -0.32 6.93
N GLN A 18 -17.76 -0.97 7.44
CA GLN A 18 -17.83 -2.23 8.14
C GLN A 18 -17.31 -2.08 9.55
N SER A 19 -18.13 -2.30 10.54
CA SER A 19 -17.71 -2.36 11.92
C SER A 19 -18.11 -3.67 12.59
N GLY A 20 -17.21 -4.24 13.37
CA GLY A 20 -17.45 -5.45 14.14
C GLY A 20 -16.49 -6.60 13.80
N ALA A 21 -16.50 -7.62 14.63
CA ALA A 21 -15.59 -8.75 14.52
C ALA A 21 -16.03 -9.71 13.40
N THR A 22 -15.06 -10.15 12.62
CA THR A 22 -15.15 -11.21 11.60
C THR A 22 -16.08 -10.88 10.43
N ALA A 23 -15.50 -10.33 9.38
CA ALA A 23 -16.16 -10.15 8.10
C ALA A 23 -15.29 -10.69 6.96
N ASN A 24 -15.94 -11.12 5.89
CA ASN A 24 -15.32 -11.38 4.60
C ASN A 24 -15.85 -10.36 3.62
N ILE A 25 -14.97 -9.58 3.03
CA ILE A 25 -15.30 -8.49 2.13
C ILE A 25 -14.61 -8.77 0.80
N ASP A 26 -15.39 -8.97 -0.23
CA ASP A 26 -14.97 -9.25 -1.59
C ASP A 26 -15.50 -8.12 -2.49
N LEU A 27 -14.58 -7.34 -3.07
CA LEU A 27 -14.90 -6.21 -3.93
C LEU A 27 -14.17 -6.37 -5.26
N GLU A 28 -14.94 -6.53 -6.32
CA GLU A 28 -14.42 -6.55 -7.68
C GLU A 28 -14.94 -5.34 -8.46
N GLN A 29 -14.03 -4.61 -9.10
CA GLN A 29 -14.37 -3.46 -9.90
C GLN A 29 -13.63 -3.50 -11.24
N LEU A 30 -14.40 -3.59 -12.32
CA LEU A 30 -13.89 -3.68 -13.70
C LEU A 30 -14.20 -2.41 -14.46
N GLY A 31 -13.23 -1.91 -15.19
CA GLY A 31 -13.38 -0.74 -16.05
C GLY A 31 -12.47 0.41 -15.67
N ASN A 32 -12.62 1.53 -16.32
CA ASN A 32 -11.72 2.68 -16.15
C ASN A 32 -12.33 3.73 -15.22
N SER A 33 -11.48 4.44 -14.51
CA SER A 33 -11.84 5.57 -13.66
C SER A 33 -12.81 5.20 -12.52
N ASN A 34 -12.72 3.99 -12.03
CA ASN A 34 -13.53 3.51 -10.93
C ASN A 34 -12.98 3.98 -9.57
N ILE A 35 -13.84 4.03 -8.56
CA ILE A 35 -13.47 4.48 -7.22
C ILE A 35 -13.95 3.45 -6.20
N ILE A 36 -13.03 2.92 -5.42
CA ILE A 36 -13.32 2.24 -4.17
C ILE A 36 -12.96 3.19 -3.04
N GLY A 37 -13.92 3.45 -2.14
CA GLY A 37 -13.98 4.62 -1.30
C GLY A 37 -14.94 5.62 -1.93
N GLY A 38 -15.67 6.40 -1.18
CA GLY A 38 -16.71 7.26 -1.72
C GLY A 38 -16.25 8.67 -2.02
N LEU A 39 -16.97 9.38 -2.87
CA LEU A 39 -16.91 10.83 -2.93
C LEU A 39 -17.82 11.38 -1.82
N ASN A 40 -17.23 12.10 -0.87
CA ASN A 40 -18.05 12.86 0.06
C ASN A 40 -18.91 13.86 -0.71
N SER A 41 -20.21 13.87 -0.48
CA SER A 41 -21.18 14.77 -1.10
C SER A 41 -20.92 16.26 -0.85
N VAL A 42 -19.96 16.56 0.02
CA VAL A 42 -19.51 17.92 0.33
C VAL A 42 -18.11 18.11 -0.26
N ALA A 43 -18.02 18.80 -1.38
CA ALA A 43 -16.78 19.32 -1.97
C ALA A 43 -15.80 18.34 -2.65
N GLY A 44 -16.21 17.18 -3.13
CA GLY A 44 -15.35 16.33 -3.97
C GLY A 44 -14.15 15.71 -3.24
N THR A 45 -14.18 15.64 -1.93
CA THR A 45 -13.21 14.87 -1.13
C THR A 45 -13.58 13.40 -1.15
N LEU A 46 -12.58 12.54 -1.39
CA LEU A 46 -12.75 11.11 -1.25
C LEU A 46 -13.01 10.78 0.22
N THR A 47 -13.99 9.91 0.47
CA THR A 47 -14.18 9.27 1.76
C THR A 47 -13.59 7.88 1.67
N ALA A 48 -12.71 7.53 2.59
CA ALA A 48 -12.11 6.21 2.62
C ALA A 48 -13.17 5.13 2.83
N LEU A 49 -12.91 3.97 2.27
CA LEU A 49 -13.55 2.73 2.71
C LEU A 49 -13.21 2.54 4.19
N ASP A 50 -14.18 2.36 5.05
CA ASP A 50 -13.96 2.27 6.50
C ASP A 50 -14.20 0.83 6.97
N LEU A 51 -13.11 0.16 7.34
CA LEU A 51 -13.12 -1.25 7.72
C LEU A 51 -12.55 -1.40 9.13
N ASP A 52 -13.42 -1.48 10.11
CA ASP A 52 -13.08 -1.62 11.51
C ASP A 52 -13.50 -2.99 12.05
N GLY A 53 -12.54 -3.82 12.43
CA GLY A 53 -12.88 -5.11 13.03
C GLY A 53 -11.68 -6.04 13.28
N LEU A 54 -12.00 -7.14 13.95
CA LEU A 54 -11.05 -8.21 14.22
C LEU A 54 -11.30 -9.37 13.25
N ASN A 55 -10.22 -10.01 12.77
CA ASN A 55 -10.28 -11.15 11.85
C ASN A 55 -11.06 -10.84 10.56
N LEU A 56 -10.74 -9.74 9.92
CA LEU A 56 -11.30 -9.41 8.63
C LEU A 56 -10.53 -10.16 7.53
N THR A 57 -11.24 -10.59 6.50
CA THR A 57 -10.65 -11.05 5.25
C THR A 57 -11.11 -10.12 4.14
N LEU A 58 -10.14 -9.52 3.46
CA LEU A 58 -10.37 -8.56 2.39
C LEU A 58 -9.87 -9.18 1.09
N ASP A 59 -10.70 -9.19 0.07
CA ASP A 59 -10.34 -9.56 -1.29
C ASP A 59 -10.78 -8.43 -2.20
N ILE A 60 -9.81 -7.64 -2.66
CA ILE A 60 -10.07 -6.40 -3.40
C ILE A 60 -9.38 -6.47 -4.74
N ASN A 61 -10.17 -6.52 -5.79
CA ASN A 61 -9.71 -6.64 -7.15
C ASN A 61 -10.19 -5.44 -7.99
N GLN A 62 -9.26 -4.65 -8.49
CA GLN A 62 -9.57 -3.47 -9.29
C GLN A 62 -8.81 -3.51 -10.61
N ILE A 63 -9.54 -3.76 -11.70
CA ILE A 63 -9.00 -3.93 -13.04
C ILE A 63 -9.42 -2.76 -13.94
N GLY A 64 -8.44 -2.11 -14.56
CA GLY A 64 -8.63 -1.01 -15.49
C GLY A 64 -7.74 0.19 -15.18
N ASP A 65 -7.73 1.18 -16.06
CA ASP A 65 -6.84 2.32 -15.95
C ASP A 65 -7.46 3.47 -15.14
N THR A 66 -6.63 4.24 -14.48
CA THR A 66 -7.03 5.47 -13.80
C THR A 66 -7.99 5.23 -12.63
N ASN A 67 -7.98 4.05 -12.07
CA ASN A 67 -8.79 3.71 -10.91
C ASN A 67 -8.22 4.33 -9.62
N LYS A 68 -9.08 4.48 -8.63
CA LYS A 68 -8.71 5.00 -7.32
C LYS A 68 -9.21 4.07 -6.22
N PHE A 69 -8.30 3.75 -5.33
CA PHE A 69 -8.60 3.06 -4.09
C PHE A 69 -8.18 3.93 -2.91
N LEU A 70 -9.08 4.10 -1.96
CA LEU A 70 -8.77 4.75 -0.69
C LEU A 70 -9.42 3.94 0.43
N GLY A 71 -8.61 3.27 1.22
CA GLY A 71 -9.05 2.41 2.31
C GLY A 71 -8.47 2.81 3.66
N ASP A 72 -9.33 2.84 4.65
CA ASP A 72 -9.03 3.04 6.05
C ASP A 72 -9.28 1.71 6.76
N ILE A 73 -8.23 1.07 7.29
CA ILE A 73 -8.30 -0.29 7.81
C ILE A 73 -7.86 -0.27 9.27
N LEU A 74 -8.76 -0.70 10.13
CA LEU A 74 -8.57 -0.70 11.58
C LEU A 74 -8.81 -2.09 12.17
N GLY A 75 -7.93 -2.53 13.07
CA GLY A 75 -8.14 -3.75 13.85
C GLY A 75 -7.06 -4.81 13.65
N ASP A 76 -7.20 -5.94 14.34
CA ASP A 76 -6.16 -6.97 14.41
C ASP A 76 -6.53 -8.21 13.61
N SER A 77 -5.50 -8.96 13.19
CA SER A 77 -5.64 -10.23 12.48
C SER A 77 -6.40 -10.10 11.15
N ILE A 78 -6.04 -9.09 10.40
CA ILE A 78 -6.62 -8.82 9.08
C ILE A 78 -5.80 -9.55 8.03
N THR A 79 -6.48 -10.23 7.12
CA THR A 79 -5.84 -10.81 5.93
C THR A 79 -6.37 -10.08 4.70
N GLY A 80 -5.49 -9.38 4.00
CA GLY A 80 -5.82 -8.61 2.82
C GLY A 80 -5.16 -9.15 1.56
N PHE A 81 -5.95 -9.33 0.51
CA PHE A 81 -5.50 -9.61 -0.83
C PHE A 81 -5.97 -8.45 -1.72
N PHE A 82 -5.00 -7.79 -2.35
CA PHE A 82 -5.28 -6.65 -3.21
C PHE A 82 -4.64 -6.90 -4.57
N GLU A 83 -5.45 -6.92 -5.61
CA GLU A 83 -5.00 -7.04 -6.99
C GLU A 83 -5.36 -5.78 -7.77
N PHE A 84 -4.35 -5.13 -8.32
CA PHE A 84 -4.49 -3.91 -9.09
C PHE A 84 -3.88 -4.08 -10.48
N ASP A 85 -4.71 -4.15 -11.51
CA ASP A 85 -4.28 -4.33 -12.88
C ASP A 85 -4.69 -3.11 -13.74
N GLY A 86 -3.71 -2.43 -14.31
CA GLY A 86 -3.90 -1.27 -15.19
C GLY A 86 -2.92 -0.14 -14.93
N ASP A 87 -2.99 0.88 -15.77
CA ASP A 87 -2.06 2.00 -15.74
C ASP A 87 -2.65 3.24 -15.05
N SER A 88 -1.78 4.02 -14.44
CA SER A 88 -2.12 5.32 -13.86
C SER A 88 -3.16 5.26 -12.73
N ASN A 89 -3.16 4.18 -11.99
CA ASN A 89 -4.02 4.02 -10.83
C ASN A 89 -3.41 4.68 -9.59
N THR A 90 -4.26 5.08 -8.66
CA THR A 90 -3.87 5.65 -7.37
C THR A 90 -4.46 4.83 -6.24
N PHE A 91 -3.60 4.32 -5.37
CA PHE A 91 -4.00 3.48 -4.26
C PHE A 91 -3.46 4.06 -2.96
N THR A 92 -4.35 4.21 -2.00
CA THR A 92 -3.99 4.64 -0.65
C THR A 92 -4.61 3.70 0.35
N ILE A 93 -3.77 3.07 1.14
CA ILE A 93 -4.16 2.23 2.27
C ILE A 93 -3.64 2.90 3.54
N GLN A 94 -4.53 3.18 4.48
CA GLN A 94 -4.23 3.68 5.80
C GLN A 94 -4.58 2.61 6.84
N GLY A 95 -3.57 2.12 7.52
CA GLY A 95 -3.74 1.15 8.60
C GLY A 95 -3.68 1.86 9.94
N ASP A 96 -4.78 1.85 10.70
CA ASP A 96 -4.93 2.59 11.95
C ASP A 96 -4.53 4.07 11.88
N PRO A 97 -5.14 4.90 11.05
CA PRO A 97 -4.78 6.31 10.91
C PRO A 97 -5.00 7.11 12.19
N THR A 98 -5.76 6.59 13.12
CA THR A 98 -6.00 7.22 14.42
C THR A 98 -5.03 6.74 15.51
N ASN A 99 -4.24 5.70 15.23
CA ASN A 99 -3.32 5.10 16.18
C ASN A 99 -3.96 4.61 17.48
N THR A 100 -5.13 4.07 17.41
CA THR A 100 -5.88 3.72 18.60
C THR A 100 -5.84 2.22 18.87
N TYR A 101 -5.75 1.39 17.83
CA TYR A 101 -5.93 -0.06 17.95
C TYR A 101 -4.87 -0.90 17.26
N GLY A 102 -4.08 -0.34 16.35
CA GLY A 102 -3.12 -1.08 15.55
C GLY A 102 -3.75 -1.88 14.42
N ILE A 103 -2.90 -2.57 13.68
CA ILE A 103 -3.26 -3.63 12.74
C ILE A 103 -2.41 -4.86 13.04
N ASP A 104 -2.34 -5.24 14.28
CA ASP A 104 -1.49 -6.32 14.78
C ASP A 104 -1.84 -7.66 14.17
N SER A 105 -0.83 -8.51 13.95
CA SER A 105 -1.01 -9.85 13.41
C SER A 105 -1.71 -9.88 12.05
N SER A 106 -1.49 -8.86 11.24
CA SER A 106 -2.11 -8.72 9.94
C SER A 106 -1.17 -9.11 8.81
N ASP A 107 -1.73 -9.55 7.70
CA ASP A 107 -1.04 -10.03 6.51
C ASP A 107 -1.67 -9.36 5.28
N PHE A 108 -0.89 -8.57 4.55
CA PHE A 108 -1.32 -7.90 3.34
C PHE A 108 -0.49 -8.33 2.14
N ASN A 109 -1.16 -8.95 1.19
CA ASN A 109 -0.61 -9.33 -0.09
C ASN A 109 -1.13 -8.38 -1.17
N VAL A 110 -0.23 -7.72 -1.88
CA VAL A 110 -0.58 -6.74 -2.93
C VAL A 110 0.11 -7.11 -4.22
N ASP A 111 -0.67 -7.39 -5.25
CA ASP A 111 -0.20 -7.66 -6.60
C ASP A 111 -0.58 -6.50 -7.53
N VAL A 112 0.42 -5.96 -8.20
CA VAL A 112 0.26 -4.80 -9.07
C VAL A 112 0.82 -5.11 -10.45
N THR A 113 -0.03 -5.01 -11.46
CA THR A 113 0.38 -5.09 -12.86
C THR A 113 0.03 -3.81 -13.60
N GLY A 114 1.03 -3.13 -14.17
CA GLY A 114 0.82 -1.92 -14.95
C GLY A 114 1.81 -0.81 -14.63
N SER A 115 1.73 0.29 -15.34
CA SER A 115 2.73 1.35 -15.28
C SER A 115 2.16 2.67 -14.81
N SER A 116 3.03 3.49 -14.24
CA SER A 116 2.68 4.83 -13.77
C SER A 116 1.64 4.85 -12.64
N ASN A 117 1.59 3.80 -11.85
CA ASN A 117 0.74 3.72 -10.68
C ASN A 117 1.40 4.39 -9.48
N ASP A 118 0.59 4.93 -8.58
CA ASP A 118 1.00 5.63 -7.37
C ASP A 118 0.38 4.95 -6.16
N PHE A 119 1.22 4.43 -5.28
CA PHE A 119 0.84 3.64 -4.11
C PHE A 119 1.30 4.32 -2.84
N THR A 120 0.39 4.49 -1.91
CA THR A 120 0.69 4.95 -0.56
C THR A 120 0.20 3.91 0.44
N LEU A 121 1.08 3.47 1.31
CA LEU A 121 0.74 2.68 2.48
C LEU A 121 1.25 3.39 3.73
N ASP A 122 0.33 3.77 4.58
CA ASP A 122 0.59 4.43 5.85
C ASP A 122 0.04 3.56 6.98
N VAL A 123 0.91 3.06 7.82
CA VAL A 123 0.56 2.10 8.87
C VAL A 123 1.06 2.58 10.21
N GLY A 124 0.15 2.76 11.14
CA GLY A 124 0.48 2.99 12.53
C GLY A 124 1.33 4.24 12.75
N THR A 125 0.98 5.38 12.18
CA THR A 125 1.77 6.62 12.13
C THR A 125 2.34 7.13 13.46
N SER A 126 1.92 6.62 14.60
CA SER A 126 2.50 6.91 15.91
C SER A 126 2.32 5.80 16.96
N ALA A 127 1.70 4.68 16.66
CA ALA A 127 1.62 3.51 17.52
C ALA A 127 2.28 2.29 16.87
N LEU A 128 2.63 1.32 17.71
CA LEU A 128 3.28 0.10 17.27
C LEU A 128 2.29 -0.77 16.50
N ALA A 129 2.56 -1.04 15.24
CA ALA A 129 1.96 -2.16 14.55
C ALA A 129 2.80 -3.40 14.87
N GLY A 130 2.29 -4.30 15.67
CA GLY A 130 2.99 -5.53 16.03
C GLY A 130 2.70 -6.62 15.00
N THR A 131 3.74 -7.32 14.53
CA THR A 131 3.64 -8.50 13.67
C THR A 131 2.78 -8.25 12.40
N LEU A 132 3.22 -7.32 11.58
CA LEU A 132 2.65 -7.04 10.27
C LEU A 132 3.49 -7.74 9.20
N ASP A 133 2.86 -8.49 8.31
CA ASP A 133 3.49 -9.09 7.14
C ASP A 133 2.97 -8.42 5.86
N LEU A 134 3.89 -7.85 5.09
CA LEU A 134 3.59 -7.13 3.86
C LEU A 134 4.34 -7.78 2.70
N ASP A 135 3.60 -8.29 1.74
CA ASP A 135 4.13 -8.92 0.53
C ASP A 135 3.61 -8.16 -0.71
N TRP A 136 4.53 -7.51 -1.42
CA TRP A 136 4.22 -6.70 -2.59
C TRP A 136 4.91 -7.24 -3.82
N ILE A 137 4.14 -7.58 -4.84
CA ILE A 137 4.63 -8.01 -6.15
C ILE A 137 4.21 -6.97 -7.19
N ILE A 138 5.20 -6.38 -7.86
CA ILE A 138 4.98 -5.24 -8.73
C ILE A 138 5.59 -5.51 -10.10
N ASN A 139 4.77 -5.53 -11.13
CA ASN A 139 5.16 -5.74 -12.51
C ASN A 139 4.81 -4.53 -13.37
N GLY A 140 5.79 -3.70 -13.73
CA GLY A 140 5.55 -2.54 -14.59
C GLY A 140 6.54 -1.41 -14.37
N ASP A 141 6.47 -0.40 -15.22
CA ASP A 141 7.43 0.69 -15.25
C ASP A 141 6.89 1.98 -14.64
N SER A 142 7.79 2.77 -14.10
CA SER A 142 7.49 4.13 -13.63
C SER A 142 6.46 4.21 -12.51
N ASN A 143 6.36 3.17 -11.70
CA ASN A 143 5.50 3.17 -10.53
C ASN A 143 6.19 3.87 -9.35
N THR A 144 5.40 4.49 -8.49
CA THR A 144 5.84 5.13 -7.26
C THR A 144 5.20 4.45 -6.06
N PHE A 145 6.02 4.09 -5.09
CA PHE A 145 5.61 3.45 -3.84
C PHE A 145 6.09 4.31 -2.69
N ASP A 146 5.18 4.68 -1.82
CA ASP A 146 5.47 5.46 -0.61
C ASP A 146 4.93 4.70 0.60
N PHE A 147 5.86 4.13 1.38
CA PHE A 147 5.56 3.31 2.55
C PHE A 147 6.02 4.03 3.81
N ASP A 148 5.09 4.38 4.68
CA ASP A 148 5.36 4.86 6.03
C ASP A 148 4.82 3.84 7.04
N ILE A 149 5.75 3.09 7.66
CA ILE A 149 5.40 1.96 8.52
C ILE A 149 6.03 2.16 9.89
N ASN A 150 5.18 2.43 10.86
CA ASN A 150 5.57 2.48 12.25
C ASN A 150 5.29 1.11 12.88
N TYR A 151 6.33 0.31 13.07
CA TYR A 151 6.19 -1.11 13.38
C TYR A 151 6.97 -1.57 14.60
N ASP A 152 6.52 -2.69 15.14
CA ASP A 152 7.26 -3.55 16.07
C ASP A 152 7.18 -4.99 15.52
N GLY A 153 8.29 -5.49 14.94
CA GLY A 153 8.33 -6.82 14.34
C GLY A 153 7.67 -6.97 12.95
N ALA A 154 7.53 -5.90 12.19
CA ALA A 154 6.96 -6.00 10.84
C ALA A 154 7.95 -6.59 9.83
N THR A 155 7.45 -7.50 8.99
CA THR A 155 8.16 -8.04 7.83
C THR A 155 7.64 -7.39 6.57
N ASN A 156 8.53 -6.83 5.77
CA ASN A 156 8.18 -6.19 4.52
C ASN A 156 8.97 -6.85 3.40
N TYR A 157 8.29 -7.47 2.47
CA TYR A 157 8.85 -8.02 1.26
C TYR A 157 8.30 -7.27 0.05
N VAL A 158 9.19 -6.72 -0.76
CA VAL A 158 8.83 -5.94 -1.95
C VAL A 158 9.60 -6.47 -3.15
N ASP A 159 8.91 -6.99 -4.13
CA ASP A 159 9.45 -7.47 -5.40
C ASP A 159 9.00 -6.56 -6.54
N VAL A 160 9.96 -5.97 -7.25
CA VAL A 160 9.68 -4.97 -8.30
C VAL A 160 10.36 -5.33 -9.60
N ASP A 161 9.59 -5.69 -10.59
CA ASP A 161 10.04 -5.92 -11.96
C ASP A 161 9.62 -4.77 -12.89
N GLY A 162 10.59 -4.03 -13.41
CA GLY A 162 10.36 -2.93 -14.35
C GLY A 162 11.33 -1.77 -14.22
N ASP A 163 11.29 -0.87 -15.20
CA ASP A 163 12.21 0.26 -15.28
C ASP A 163 11.63 1.52 -14.64
N SER A 164 12.50 2.36 -14.13
CA SER A 164 12.17 3.70 -13.60
C SER A 164 11.22 3.72 -12.39
N ASN A 165 11.14 2.65 -11.65
CA ASN A 165 10.34 2.59 -10.44
C ASN A 165 11.00 3.37 -9.28
N THR A 166 10.17 3.95 -8.43
CA THR A 166 10.58 4.66 -7.21
C THR A 166 9.98 3.96 -6.00
N VAL A 167 10.82 3.59 -5.05
CA VAL A 167 10.39 3.04 -3.76
C VAL A 167 10.91 3.95 -2.66
N ASN A 168 9.99 4.59 -1.95
CA ASN A 168 10.26 5.31 -0.72
C ASN A 168 9.74 4.47 0.44
N PHE A 169 10.61 4.11 1.35
CA PHE A 169 10.25 3.36 2.55
C PHE A 169 10.74 4.10 3.78
N THR A 170 9.85 4.38 4.69
CA THR A 170 10.15 4.89 6.02
C THR A 170 9.63 3.91 7.05
N GLY A 171 10.54 3.18 7.68
CA GLY A 171 10.25 2.28 8.78
C GLY A 171 10.66 2.90 10.10
N SER A 172 9.75 2.94 11.05
CA SER A 172 10.02 3.42 12.40
C SER A 172 9.36 2.51 13.43
N GLY A 173 9.93 2.36 14.61
CA GLY A 173 9.36 1.50 15.64
C GLY A 173 10.36 1.09 16.70
N TYR A 174 10.02 0.10 17.50
CA TYR A 174 10.82 -0.26 18.66
C TYR A 174 11.73 -1.47 18.45
N ALA A 175 11.41 -2.43 17.62
CA ALA A 175 12.22 -3.64 17.52
C ALA A 175 11.94 -4.49 16.27
N ASP A 176 13.01 -5.18 15.82
CA ASP A 176 12.98 -6.34 14.94
C ASP A 176 12.25 -6.17 13.60
N GLY A 177 12.35 -5.00 12.98
CA GLY A 177 11.82 -4.76 11.65
C GLY A 177 12.65 -5.42 10.55
N TYR A 178 11.96 -5.99 9.58
CA TYR A 178 12.56 -6.66 8.45
C TYR A 178 12.08 -6.03 7.14
N PHE A 179 13.03 -5.55 6.32
CA PHE A 179 12.72 -5.03 5.00
C PHE A 179 13.58 -5.73 3.94
N TYR A 180 12.91 -6.38 3.00
CA TYR A 180 13.54 -7.01 1.86
C TYR A 180 13.01 -6.40 0.56
N LEU A 181 13.92 -5.94 -0.28
CA LEU A 181 13.60 -5.43 -1.61
C LEU A 181 14.36 -6.24 -2.66
N ASP A 182 13.65 -6.89 -3.55
CA ASP A 182 14.17 -7.45 -4.79
C ASP A 182 13.74 -6.58 -5.97
N HIS A 183 14.64 -6.29 -6.87
CA HIS A 183 14.33 -5.44 -8.01
C HIS A 183 15.09 -5.86 -9.25
N THR A 184 14.35 -5.97 -10.34
CA THR A 184 14.90 -6.17 -11.69
C THR A 184 14.45 -5.05 -12.61
N GLY A 185 15.40 -4.22 -13.08
CA GLY A 185 15.10 -3.11 -14.00
C GLY A 185 16.14 -2.00 -13.96
N ASN A 186 15.96 -0.99 -14.80
CA ASN A 186 16.90 0.12 -14.93
C ASN A 186 16.33 1.43 -14.40
N SER A 187 17.23 2.39 -14.13
CA SER A 187 16.86 3.77 -13.76
C SER A 187 16.00 3.90 -12.49
N ARG A 188 16.19 3.02 -11.55
CA ARG A 188 15.43 2.98 -10.28
C ARG A 188 15.84 4.09 -9.30
N THR A 189 14.94 4.41 -8.40
CA THR A 189 15.21 5.27 -7.24
C THR A 189 14.68 4.61 -5.97
N PHE A 190 15.57 4.33 -5.02
CA PHE A 190 15.21 3.77 -3.73
C PHE A 190 15.67 4.69 -2.63
N ASN A 191 14.74 5.16 -1.81
CA ASN A 191 14.98 5.96 -0.63
C ASN A 191 14.48 5.17 0.57
N ILE A 192 15.37 4.50 1.26
CA ILE A 192 15.03 3.60 2.36
C ILE A 192 15.54 4.19 3.66
N ILE A 193 14.62 4.48 4.56
CA ILE A 193 14.92 4.95 5.91
C ILE A 193 14.38 3.93 6.89
N GLN A 194 15.26 3.30 7.65
CA GLN A 194 14.88 2.37 8.70
C GLN A 194 15.49 2.85 10.01
N SER A 195 14.64 3.11 10.98
CA SER A 195 15.02 3.73 12.24
C SER A 195 14.35 3.01 13.40
N SER A 196 15.10 2.21 14.15
CA SER A 196 14.62 1.59 15.38
C SER A 196 15.28 2.21 16.60
N THR A 197 14.67 2.01 17.77
CA THR A 197 15.18 2.60 19.00
C THR A 197 15.84 1.60 19.93
N LEU A 198 15.70 0.32 19.74
CA LEU A 198 16.12 -0.64 20.78
C LEU A 198 16.69 -1.98 20.31
N VAL A 199 16.49 -2.46 19.09
CA VAL A 199 16.98 -3.77 18.64
C VAL A 199 17.23 -3.82 17.14
N SER A 200 17.78 -4.92 16.66
CA SER A 200 18.33 -5.13 15.33
C SER A 200 17.27 -5.08 14.22
N ASP A 201 17.26 -4.01 13.45
CA ASP A 201 16.58 -4.01 12.17
C ASP A 201 17.39 -4.76 11.13
N TRP A 202 16.72 -5.43 10.24
CA TRP A 202 17.34 -6.11 9.13
C TRP A 202 16.88 -5.52 7.80
N LEU A 203 17.85 -5.23 6.95
CA LEU A 203 17.62 -4.65 5.63
C LEU A 203 18.40 -5.45 4.58
N GLN A 204 17.71 -5.89 3.55
CA GLN A 204 18.35 -6.47 2.37
C GLN A 204 17.78 -5.85 1.09
N ILE A 205 18.67 -5.42 0.21
CA ILE A 205 18.31 -4.95 -1.12
C ILE A 205 19.10 -5.76 -2.15
N ASN A 206 18.39 -6.50 -2.98
CA ASN A 206 18.92 -7.09 -4.18
C ASN A 206 18.45 -6.25 -5.37
N SER A 207 19.36 -5.79 -6.20
CA SER A 207 18.95 -4.98 -7.34
C SER A 207 19.77 -5.29 -8.56
N THR A 208 19.11 -5.67 -9.64
CA THR A 208 19.70 -5.99 -10.93
C THR A 208 19.28 -4.98 -11.97
N GLY A 209 20.25 -4.42 -12.71
CA GLY A 209 20.00 -3.44 -13.76
C GLY A 209 21.04 -2.32 -13.81
N ASN A 210 20.90 -1.45 -14.80
CA ASN A 210 21.82 -0.34 -15.02
C ASN A 210 21.18 0.96 -14.56
N SER A 211 22.01 1.86 -14.06
CA SER A 211 21.62 3.20 -13.61
C SER A 211 20.57 3.18 -12.49
N GLY A 212 20.67 4.12 -11.61
CA GLY A 212 19.71 4.30 -10.53
C GLY A 212 20.37 4.87 -9.30
N THR A 213 19.54 5.31 -8.37
CA THR A 213 19.94 5.83 -7.08
C THR A 213 19.41 4.90 -6.00
N ILE A 214 20.29 4.49 -5.12
CA ILE A 214 19.92 3.74 -3.91
C ILE A 214 20.44 4.53 -2.73
N CYS A 215 19.53 5.02 -1.94
CA CYS A 215 19.79 5.72 -0.72
C CYS A 215 19.26 4.94 0.48
N VAL A 216 20.15 4.63 1.40
CA VAL A 216 19.77 3.86 2.60
C VAL A 216 20.27 4.61 3.82
N THR A 217 19.36 4.84 4.73
CA THR A 217 19.67 5.29 6.09
C THR A 217 19.15 4.28 7.07
N GLN A 218 20.02 3.60 7.77
CA GLN A 218 19.67 2.70 8.86
C GLN A 218 20.32 3.22 10.13
N ASN A 219 19.53 3.55 11.13
CA ASN A 219 20.04 4.07 12.35
C ASN A 219 19.27 3.59 13.59
N ASP A 220 19.99 3.39 14.66
CA ASP A 220 19.48 2.95 15.94
C ASP A 220 19.14 4.20 16.80
N GLY A 221 17.94 4.73 16.61
CA GLY A 221 17.46 5.91 17.33
C GLY A 221 18.11 7.24 16.94
N GLY A 222 18.80 7.28 15.83
CA GLY A 222 19.37 8.50 15.28
C GLY A 222 18.39 9.36 14.52
N THR A 223 18.78 10.57 14.18
CA THR A 223 17.92 11.55 13.48
C THR A 223 18.35 11.82 12.04
N SER A 224 19.05 10.91 11.39
CA SER A 224 19.36 11.10 9.97
C SER A 224 18.12 10.85 9.13
N THR A 225 17.70 11.84 8.38
CA THR A 225 16.46 11.81 7.60
C THR A 225 16.68 12.09 6.12
N SER A 226 17.92 12.05 5.66
CA SER A 226 18.21 12.38 4.26
C SER A 226 19.44 11.66 3.73
N CYS A 227 19.38 11.32 2.50
CA CYS A 227 20.52 11.02 1.64
C CYS A 227 21.16 12.26 1.06
#